data_bac5b67f4b87da68bba0710d9babd13a
#
_entry.id   bac5b67f4b87da68bba0710d9babd13a
#
_cell.length_a   1.000
_cell.length_b   1.000
_cell.length_c   1.000
_cell.angle_alpha   90.00
_cell.angle_beta   90.00
_cell.angle_gamma   90.00
#
_symmetry.space_group_name_H-M   'P 1'
#
loop_
_entity.id
_entity.type
_entity.pdbx_description
1 polymer ?
#
loop_
_entity_poly.entity_id
_entity_poly.type
_entity_poly.pdbx_seq_one_letter_code
_entity_poly.pdbx_strand_id
1 'polypeptide(L)'
;LAGVSAEQFAQLTQAFESFARPLGFASITAIPISTQGGDNITVASANTPWYCGPTLLACLETIEVSHAESERVVFPVQQLKQAKDASRNVTGTLREGRLRVGDELRASLSGKTARVAEIVGRNGPVQQAVCGDAVTLAFERKIDVSRGDILALSQRPLETTDQFEATLVWLDQEAGLIGRSYAIQLAAQRAAVSITTIKHRVNSQTLAHEPSTQLEFNDISVCTLASSQPLVFDRYLHCRTLGSFILIDRMSNATVAVGMIKHSMRRADNVHRQALSITRAEREKLNSHKGKVIWFTGLSGSGKSTLANALEVALHGKGYRTYLLDGDNVRQGLNKDLGF
;
A
#
# COMPACT_ATOMS: atom_id res chain seq x y z
N LEU A 1 -26.18 30.87 11.24
CA LEU A 1 -26.03 30.92 12.70
C LEU A 1 -27.01 31.86 13.42
N ALA A 2 -27.87 32.59 12.72
CA ALA A 2 -28.91 33.37 13.35
C ALA A 2 -29.84 32.44 14.16
N GLY A 3 -29.71 32.45 15.50
CA GLY A 3 -30.57 31.70 16.40
C GLY A 3 -29.99 30.41 16.99
N VAL A 4 -28.73 30.05 16.74
CA VAL A 4 -28.09 28.87 17.40
C VAL A 4 -27.68 29.28 18.81
N SER A 5 -28.24 28.62 19.83
CA SER A 5 -27.85 28.83 21.24
C SER A 5 -26.56 28.07 21.57
N ALA A 6 -25.92 28.49 22.68
CA ALA A 6 -24.76 27.80 23.25
C ALA A 6 -25.05 26.29 23.50
N GLU A 7 -26.26 25.98 23.97
CA GLU A 7 -26.67 24.60 24.24
C GLU A 7 -26.77 23.77 22.98
N GLN A 8 -27.37 24.32 21.91
CA GLN A 8 -27.46 23.63 20.62
C GLN A 8 -26.06 23.39 20.01
N PHE A 9 -25.17 24.38 20.11
CA PHE A 9 -23.79 24.22 19.66
C PHE A 9 -23.06 23.13 20.44
N ALA A 10 -23.20 23.11 21.78
CA ALA A 10 -22.61 22.08 22.62
C ALA A 10 -23.14 20.66 22.28
N GLN A 11 -24.44 20.51 22.05
CA GLN A 11 -25.04 19.24 21.64
C GLN A 11 -24.50 18.76 20.29
N LEU A 12 -24.41 19.64 19.29
CA LEU A 12 -23.86 19.31 17.97
C LEU A 12 -22.39 18.92 18.06
N THR A 13 -21.59 19.67 18.86
CA THR A 13 -20.18 19.37 19.08
C THR A 13 -20.00 17.99 19.72
N GLN A 14 -20.78 17.69 20.77
CA GLN A 14 -20.72 16.40 21.45
C GLN A 14 -21.15 15.24 20.55
N ALA A 15 -22.19 15.43 19.73
CA ALA A 15 -22.64 14.44 18.77
C ALA A 15 -21.56 14.16 17.72
N PHE A 16 -20.92 15.23 17.19
CA PHE A 16 -19.86 15.09 16.23
C PHE A 16 -18.60 14.43 16.83
N GLU A 17 -18.18 14.83 18.04
CA GLU A 17 -17.05 14.20 18.73
C GLU A 17 -17.28 12.71 18.98
N SER A 18 -18.50 12.33 19.37
CA SER A 18 -18.87 10.94 19.56
C SER A 18 -18.81 10.13 18.26
N PHE A 19 -19.27 10.71 17.16
CA PHE A 19 -19.17 10.14 15.82
C PHE A 19 -17.71 10.05 15.35
N ALA A 20 -16.89 11.08 15.58
CA ALA A 20 -15.54 11.19 15.07
C ALA A 20 -14.51 10.42 15.91
N ARG A 21 -14.83 10.02 17.14
CA ARG A 21 -13.93 9.29 18.05
C ARG A 21 -13.29 8.04 17.42
N PRO A 22 -14.03 7.15 16.74
CA PRO A 22 -13.44 5.97 16.09
C PRO A 22 -12.57 6.32 14.88
N LEU A 23 -12.63 7.54 14.34
CA LEU A 23 -11.81 7.98 13.21
C LEU A 23 -10.37 8.37 13.62
N GLY A 24 -10.10 8.51 14.92
CA GLY A 24 -8.74 8.69 15.45
C GLY A 24 -8.13 10.05 15.17
N PHE A 25 -8.91 11.14 15.09
CA PHE A 25 -8.38 12.50 15.01
C PHE A 25 -7.59 12.85 16.27
N ALA A 26 -6.41 13.48 16.10
CA ALA A 26 -5.57 13.90 17.21
C ALA A 26 -6.23 15.02 18.03
N SER A 27 -6.95 15.93 17.38
CA SER A 27 -7.71 17.00 18.00
C SER A 27 -8.91 17.38 17.14
N ILE A 28 -9.96 17.84 17.77
CA ILE A 28 -11.17 18.38 17.12
C ILE A 28 -11.43 19.73 17.76
N THR A 29 -11.53 20.78 16.93
CA THR A 29 -11.87 22.14 17.39
C THR A 29 -13.14 22.58 16.69
N ALA A 30 -14.22 22.71 17.43
CA ALA A 30 -15.50 23.21 16.91
C ALA A 30 -15.54 24.74 16.98
N ILE A 31 -15.82 25.38 15.85
CA ILE A 31 -15.90 26.84 15.73
C ILE A 31 -17.25 27.21 15.12
N PRO A 32 -18.09 28.02 15.82
CA PRO A 32 -19.36 28.47 15.26
C PRO A 32 -19.09 29.60 14.26
N ILE A 33 -19.24 29.34 12.97
CA ILE A 33 -19.00 30.33 11.92
C ILE A 33 -20.27 30.67 11.14
N SER A 34 -20.37 31.89 10.62
CA SER A 34 -21.36 32.26 9.60
C SER A 34 -20.66 32.85 8.39
N THR A 35 -20.81 32.22 7.23
CA THR A 35 -20.20 32.69 5.98
C THR A 35 -20.83 33.97 5.46
N GLN A 36 -22.13 34.20 5.72
CA GLN A 36 -22.84 35.43 5.32
C GLN A 36 -22.48 36.63 6.20
N GLY A 37 -22.38 36.42 7.51
CA GLY A 37 -22.06 37.49 8.48
C GLY A 37 -20.58 37.68 8.76
N GLY A 38 -19.73 36.72 8.34
CA GLY A 38 -18.30 36.72 8.68
C GLY A 38 -18.01 36.38 10.14
N ASP A 39 -19.01 35.86 10.88
CA ASP A 39 -18.89 35.57 12.30
C ASP A 39 -17.82 34.55 12.60
N ASN A 40 -16.91 34.87 13.51
CA ASN A 40 -15.78 34.04 13.98
C ASN A 40 -14.85 33.51 12.85
N ILE A 41 -14.85 34.17 11.69
CA ILE A 41 -13.90 33.83 10.60
C ILE A 41 -12.55 34.50 10.88
N THR A 42 -12.51 35.84 10.89
CA THR A 42 -11.29 36.64 11.13
C THR A 42 -11.26 37.27 12.51
N VAL A 43 -12.42 37.70 12.99
CA VAL A 43 -12.60 38.34 14.31
C VAL A 43 -13.72 37.66 15.08
N ALA A 44 -13.64 37.70 16.42
CA ALA A 44 -14.69 37.16 17.28
C ALA A 44 -16.01 37.91 17.05
N SER A 45 -17.12 37.18 16.95
CA SER A 45 -18.43 37.73 16.65
C SER A 45 -19.20 38.17 17.89
N ALA A 46 -19.82 39.33 17.81
CA ALA A 46 -20.77 39.79 18.85
C ALA A 46 -22.10 38.97 18.84
N ASN A 47 -22.39 38.25 17.73
CA ASN A 47 -23.57 37.41 17.62
C ASN A 47 -23.43 36.05 18.36
N THR A 48 -22.21 35.70 18.79
CA THR A 48 -21.91 34.47 19.55
C THR A 48 -21.11 34.82 20.83
N PRO A 49 -21.65 35.64 21.75
CA PRO A 49 -20.90 36.11 22.92
C PRO A 49 -20.55 35.00 23.91
N TRP A 50 -21.22 33.85 23.79
CA TRP A 50 -20.99 32.67 24.59
C TRP A 50 -19.79 31.83 24.08
N TYR A 51 -19.27 32.12 22.88
CA TYR A 51 -18.12 31.41 22.32
C TYR A 51 -16.82 32.14 22.68
N CYS A 52 -15.94 31.45 23.41
CA CYS A 52 -14.66 31.99 23.86
C CYS A 52 -13.44 31.32 23.17
N GLY A 53 -13.69 30.52 22.17
CA GLY A 53 -12.61 29.82 21.43
C GLY A 53 -11.95 30.70 20.34
N PRO A 54 -10.97 30.16 19.63
CA PRO A 54 -10.27 30.87 18.55
C PRO A 54 -11.20 31.14 17.36
N THR A 55 -10.91 32.19 16.59
CA THR A 55 -11.50 32.37 15.26
C THR A 55 -10.94 31.32 14.28
N LEU A 56 -11.61 31.13 13.15
CA LEU A 56 -11.13 30.18 12.14
C LEU A 56 -9.71 30.56 11.67
N LEU A 57 -9.46 31.85 11.38
CA LEU A 57 -8.14 32.32 10.95
C LEU A 57 -7.08 32.09 12.03
N ALA A 58 -7.36 32.46 13.28
CA ALA A 58 -6.43 32.23 14.39
C ALA A 58 -6.14 30.74 14.61
N CYS A 59 -7.15 29.86 14.47
CA CYS A 59 -6.95 28.43 14.55
C CYS A 59 -6.03 27.91 13.42
N LEU A 60 -6.22 28.37 12.19
CA LEU A 60 -5.39 27.98 11.04
C LEU A 60 -3.94 28.50 11.14
N GLU A 61 -3.74 29.70 11.72
CA GLU A 61 -2.41 30.30 11.89
C GLU A 61 -1.61 29.66 13.04
N THR A 62 -2.31 29.14 14.06
CA THR A 62 -1.68 28.56 15.24
C THR A 62 -1.55 27.04 15.21
N ILE A 63 -2.18 26.38 14.25
CA ILE A 63 -2.11 24.92 14.13
C ILE A 63 -0.68 24.47 13.80
N GLU A 64 -0.07 23.74 14.70
CA GLU A 64 1.24 23.15 14.45
C GLU A 64 1.10 21.93 13.54
N VAL A 65 1.62 22.03 12.33
CA VAL A 65 1.78 20.89 11.43
C VAL A 65 3.08 20.17 11.82
N SER A 66 2.99 19.24 12.77
CA SER A 66 4.14 18.39 13.11
C SER A 66 4.44 17.47 11.92
N HIS A 67 5.52 17.75 11.21
CA HIS A 67 6.15 16.75 10.38
C HIS A 67 6.90 15.80 11.33
N ALA A 68 6.32 14.64 11.63
CA ALA A 68 7.02 13.60 12.36
C ALA A 68 8.35 13.34 11.63
N GLU A 69 9.49 13.51 12.30
CA GLU A 69 10.80 13.18 11.72
C GLU A 69 10.83 11.68 11.46
N SER A 70 10.57 11.32 10.24
CA SER A 70 10.69 9.92 9.82
C SER A 70 12.18 9.60 9.65
N GLU A 71 12.62 8.54 10.30
CA GLU A 71 13.95 7.98 10.07
C GLU A 71 14.07 7.20 8.75
N ARG A 72 12.98 7.10 8.02
CA ARG A 72 12.91 6.48 6.70
C ARG A 72 13.27 7.51 5.64
N VAL A 73 13.82 7.05 4.54
CA VAL A 73 14.03 7.85 3.35
C VAL A 73 13.15 7.31 2.23
N VAL A 74 12.35 8.18 1.65
CA VAL A 74 11.53 7.89 0.47
C VAL A 74 11.90 8.88 -0.63
N PHE A 75 12.61 8.39 -1.63
CA PHE A 75 13.08 9.20 -2.76
C PHE A 75 12.61 8.61 -4.10
N PRO A 76 11.46 9.05 -4.64
CA PRO A 76 10.98 8.64 -5.95
C PRO A 76 11.86 9.22 -7.06
N VAL A 77 12.30 8.35 -7.97
CA VAL A 77 13.08 8.75 -9.15
C VAL A 77 12.17 9.37 -10.19
N GLN A 78 12.31 10.67 -10.40
CA GLN A 78 11.50 11.42 -11.36
C GLN A 78 12.19 11.54 -12.71
N GLN A 79 13.53 11.71 -12.72
CA GLN A 79 14.32 11.87 -13.93
C GLN A 79 15.73 11.32 -13.74
N LEU A 80 16.29 10.82 -14.84
CA LEU A 80 17.72 10.44 -14.93
C LEU A 80 18.42 11.47 -15.81
N LYS A 81 19.52 12.02 -15.32
CA LYS A 81 20.39 12.93 -16.06
C LYS A 81 21.72 12.25 -16.33
N GLN A 82 22.21 12.33 -17.56
CA GLN A 82 23.55 11.88 -17.90
C GLN A 82 24.56 12.95 -17.48
N ALA A 83 25.52 12.62 -16.63
CA ALA A 83 26.59 13.52 -16.29
C ALA A 83 27.69 13.49 -17.36
N LYS A 84 28.62 14.46 -17.33
CA LYS A 84 29.69 14.60 -18.32
C LYS A 84 30.66 13.39 -18.36
N ASP A 85 30.77 12.68 -17.26
CA ASP A 85 31.60 11.48 -17.06
C ASP A 85 30.90 10.16 -17.39
N ALA A 86 29.78 10.20 -18.12
CA ALA A 86 28.93 9.07 -18.42
C ALA A 86 28.24 8.43 -17.19
N SER A 87 28.37 9.00 -16.00
CA SER A 87 27.59 8.61 -14.83
C SER A 87 26.13 9.05 -14.98
N ARG A 88 25.23 8.35 -14.29
CA ARG A 88 23.80 8.73 -14.28
C ARG A 88 23.46 9.34 -12.93
N ASN A 89 23.10 10.62 -12.96
CA ASN A 89 22.56 11.31 -11.79
C ASN A 89 21.04 11.11 -11.74
N VAL A 90 20.51 10.98 -10.54
CA VAL A 90 19.11 10.68 -10.27
C VAL A 90 18.47 11.92 -9.67
N THR A 91 17.43 12.45 -10.32
CA THR A 91 16.69 13.62 -9.83
C THR A 91 15.34 13.21 -9.29
N GLY A 92 14.97 13.77 -8.14
CA GLY A 92 13.68 13.53 -7.49
C GLY A 92 13.40 14.53 -6.38
N THR A 93 12.27 14.36 -5.72
CA THR A 93 11.92 15.13 -4.52
C THR A 93 11.91 14.17 -3.34
N LEU A 94 12.65 14.48 -2.29
CA LEU A 94 12.64 13.71 -1.05
C LEU A 94 11.24 13.83 -0.41
N ARG A 95 10.54 12.71 -0.28
CA ARG A 95 9.16 12.68 0.19
C ARG A 95 9.05 12.36 1.66
N GLU A 96 10.06 11.74 2.23
CA GLU A 96 10.09 11.38 3.64
C GLU A 96 11.54 11.31 4.14
N GLY A 97 11.75 11.72 5.38
CA GLY A 97 13.01 11.60 6.08
C GLY A 97 14.07 12.63 5.73
N ARG A 98 15.30 12.26 6.02
CA ARG A 98 16.50 13.08 5.80
C ARG A 98 17.57 12.24 5.12
N LEU A 99 18.15 12.77 4.06
CA LEU A 99 19.21 12.13 3.26
C LEU A 99 20.52 12.89 3.38
N ARG A 100 21.62 12.20 3.60
CA ARG A 100 22.95 12.78 3.73
C ARG A 100 23.91 12.22 2.69
N VAL A 101 24.93 13.00 2.36
CA VAL A 101 26.08 12.50 1.61
C VAL A 101 26.72 11.35 2.39
N GLY A 102 27.04 10.25 1.71
CA GLY A 102 27.56 9.03 2.32
C GLY A 102 26.50 7.97 2.68
N ASP A 103 25.21 8.31 2.70
CA ASP A 103 24.16 7.33 2.94
C ASP A 103 24.11 6.27 1.84
N GLU A 104 23.86 5.01 2.22
CA GLU A 104 23.68 3.93 1.28
C GLU A 104 22.19 3.77 0.94
N LEU A 105 21.85 4.02 -0.33
CA LEU A 105 20.51 3.85 -0.85
C LEU A 105 20.36 2.53 -1.60
N ARG A 106 19.17 1.95 -1.48
CA ARG A 106 18.73 0.75 -2.17
C ARG A 106 17.59 1.10 -3.11
N ALA A 107 17.70 0.67 -4.37
CA ALA A 107 16.56 0.65 -5.29
C ALA A 107 15.58 -0.46 -4.89
N SER A 108 14.36 -0.08 -4.52
CA SER A 108 13.41 -0.99 -3.85
C SER A 108 12.99 -2.18 -4.72
N LEU A 109 12.88 -2.01 -6.04
CA LEU A 109 12.51 -3.09 -6.96
C LEU A 109 13.69 -4.00 -7.30
N SER A 110 14.85 -3.44 -7.69
CA SER A 110 16.02 -4.23 -8.10
C SER A 110 16.86 -4.75 -6.94
N GLY A 111 16.71 -4.16 -5.76
CA GLY A 111 17.51 -4.49 -4.58
C GLY A 111 18.95 -4.00 -4.63
N LYS A 112 19.38 -3.37 -5.72
CA LYS A 112 20.76 -2.85 -5.88
C LYS A 112 20.99 -1.66 -4.97
N THR A 113 22.19 -1.56 -4.40
CA THR A 113 22.58 -0.49 -3.48
C THR A 113 23.68 0.36 -4.08
N ALA A 114 23.71 1.64 -3.72
CA ALA A 114 24.82 2.54 -4.01
C ALA A 114 24.89 3.64 -2.94
N ARG A 115 26.11 4.13 -2.69
CA ARG A 115 26.37 5.22 -1.74
C ARG A 115 26.24 6.56 -2.44
N VAL A 116 25.59 7.51 -1.78
CA VAL A 116 25.42 8.89 -2.25
C VAL A 116 26.78 9.61 -2.14
N ALA A 117 27.33 9.99 -3.28
CA ALA A 117 28.57 10.75 -3.37
C ALA A 117 28.33 12.25 -3.23
N GLU A 118 27.25 12.77 -3.82
CA GLU A 118 26.91 14.18 -3.80
C GLU A 118 25.41 14.39 -3.86
N ILE A 119 24.94 15.43 -3.20
CA ILE A 119 23.54 15.91 -3.26
C ILE A 119 23.58 17.33 -3.81
N VAL A 120 22.94 17.57 -4.95
CA VAL A 120 22.84 18.89 -5.57
C VAL A 120 21.42 19.40 -5.42
N GLY A 121 21.25 20.44 -4.61
CA GLY A 121 20.01 21.17 -4.43
C GLY A 121 19.85 22.31 -5.45
N ARG A 122 18.81 23.14 -5.25
CA ARG A 122 18.50 24.28 -6.13
C ARG A 122 19.67 25.27 -6.29
N ASN A 123 20.39 25.52 -5.20
CA ASN A 123 21.44 26.54 -5.12
C ASN A 123 22.86 25.94 -5.17
N GLY A 124 23.01 24.67 -5.54
CA GLY A 124 24.30 23.98 -5.61
C GLY A 124 24.41 22.77 -4.68
N PRO A 125 25.63 22.24 -4.48
CA PRO A 125 25.87 21.09 -3.61
C PRO A 125 25.49 21.35 -2.16
N VAL A 126 24.88 20.35 -1.51
CA VAL A 126 24.47 20.38 -0.11
C VAL A 126 24.89 19.08 0.59
N GLN A 127 25.14 19.13 1.90
CA GLN A 127 25.53 17.96 2.69
C GLN A 127 24.35 17.06 3.06
N GLN A 128 23.13 17.65 3.09
CA GLN A 128 21.91 16.93 3.41
C GLN A 128 20.71 17.53 2.67
N ALA A 129 19.71 16.69 2.45
CA ALA A 129 18.39 17.07 1.97
C ALA A 129 17.34 16.65 3.02
N VAL A 130 16.23 17.40 3.12
CA VAL A 130 15.10 17.12 4.00
C VAL A 130 13.82 16.90 3.18
N CYS A 131 12.78 16.40 3.84
CA CYS A 131 11.48 16.20 3.21
C CYS A 131 11.01 17.48 2.51
N GLY A 132 10.60 17.36 1.23
CA GLY A 132 10.20 18.47 0.36
C GLY A 132 11.29 18.95 -0.60
N ASP A 133 12.56 18.68 -0.33
CA ASP A 133 13.66 19.14 -1.20
C ASP A 133 13.68 18.39 -2.53
N ALA A 134 13.72 19.17 -3.61
CA ALA A 134 13.98 18.65 -4.95
C ALA A 134 15.49 18.66 -5.22
N VAL A 135 16.08 17.46 -5.32
CA VAL A 135 17.54 17.30 -5.42
C VAL A 135 17.94 16.33 -6.53
N THR A 136 19.21 16.47 -6.95
CA THR A 136 19.87 15.52 -7.84
C THR A 136 20.93 14.78 -7.04
N LEU A 137 20.90 13.46 -7.08
CA LEU A 137 21.85 12.57 -6.40
C LEU A 137 22.87 12.05 -7.39
N ALA A 138 24.16 12.19 -7.07
CA ALA A 138 25.25 11.47 -7.69
C ALA A 138 25.68 10.33 -6.77
N PHE A 139 26.11 9.20 -7.33
CA PHE A 139 26.52 8.01 -6.61
C PHE A 139 27.98 7.67 -6.84
N GLU A 140 28.66 7.07 -5.85
CA GLU A 140 30.05 6.61 -5.96
C GLU A 140 30.23 5.57 -7.07
N ARG A 141 29.19 4.78 -7.34
CA ARG A 141 29.16 3.78 -8.40
C ARG A 141 27.83 3.84 -9.14
N LYS A 142 27.83 3.40 -10.39
CA LYS A 142 26.62 3.35 -11.21
C LYS A 142 25.57 2.48 -10.54
N ILE A 143 24.39 3.07 -10.31
CA ILE A 143 23.18 2.36 -9.89
C ILE A 143 22.25 2.22 -11.09
N ASP A 144 21.69 1.03 -11.24
CA ASP A 144 20.74 0.74 -12.30
C ASP A 144 19.33 0.99 -11.77
N VAL A 145 18.83 2.17 -12.08
CA VAL A 145 17.49 2.65 -11.71
C VAL A 145 16.84 3.29 -12.91
N SER A 146 15.51 3.27 -12.90
CA SER A 146 14.65 3.85 -13.92
C SER A 146 13.71 4.90 -13.32
N ARG A 147 13.11 5.72 -14.18
CA ARG A 147 12.05 6.61 -13.75
C ARG A 147 10.90 5.77 -13.15
N GLY A 148 10.43 6.17 -11.99
CA GLY A 148 9.40 5.45 -11.24
C GLY A 148 9.93 4.58 -10.11
N ASP A 149 11.23 4.23 -10.14
CA ASP A 149 11.83 3.52 -9.01
C ASP A 149 11.81 4.36 -7.74
N ILE A 150 11.80 3.68 -6.61
CA ILE A 150 11.86 4.32 -5.28
C ILE A 150 13.19 3.93 -4.64
N LEU A 151 13.95 4.93 -4.23
CA LEU A 151 15.15 4.74 -3.42
C LEU A 151 14.82 4.91 -1.94
N ALA A 152 15.34 3.99 -1.12
CA ALA A 152 15.19 3.99 0.33
C ALA A 152 16.55 3.70 0.98
N LEU A 153 16.70 3.97 2.28
CA LEU A 153 17.89 3.55 3.02
C LEU A 153 18.04 2.03 2.96
N SER A 154 19.26 1.55 2.69
CA SER A 154 19.57 0.12 2.57
C SER A 154 19.17 -0.67 3.82
N GLN A 155 19.29 -0.05 4.99
CA GLN A 155 18.96 -0.63 6.30
C GLN A 155 17.46 -0.67 6.60
N ARG A 156 16.64 0.10 5.86
CA ARG A 156 15.18 0.21 6.06
C ARG A 156 14.45 0.09 4.71
N PRO A 157 14.44 -1.11 4.11
CA PRO A 157 13.81 -1.33 2.81
C PRO A 157 12.30 -1.11 2.87
N LEU A 158 11.74 -0.64 1.78
CA LEU A 158 10.30 -0.49 1.62
C LEU A 158 9.64 -1.81 1.20
N GLU A 159 8.37 -1.95 1.51
CA GLU A 159 7.58 -3.11 1.08
C GLU A 159 7.36 -3.10 -0.43
N THR A 160 7.37 -4.31 -1.01
CA THR A 160 7.14 -4.51 -2.43
C THR A 160 6.21 -5.71 -2.60
N THR A 161 5.07 -5.51 -3.24
CA THR A 161 4.12 -6.61 -3.55
C THR A 161 3.28 -6.27 -4.78
N ASP A 162 2.65 -7.29 -5.34
CA ASP A 162 1.67 -7.20 -6.41
C ASP A 162 0.21 -7.27 -5.89
N GLN A 163 0.00 -7.55 -4.59
CA GLN A 163 -1.33 -7.64 -3.98
C GLN A 163 -1.40 -6.86 -2.68
N PHE A 164 -2.44 -6.05 -2.54
CA PHE A 164 -2.64 -5.21 -1.35
C PHE A 164 -4.11 -4.92 -1.10
N GLU A 165 -4.42 -4.62 0.15
CA GLU A 165 -5.73 -4.11 0.56
C GLU A 165 -5.68 -2.58 0.62
N ALA A 166 -6.72 -1.96 0.11
CA ALA A 166 -6.88 -0.51 0.14
C ALA A 166 -8.34 -0.09 0.39
N THR A 167 -8.51 1.08 0.97
CA THR A 167 -9.77 1.79 0.95
C THR A 167 -9.85 2.58 -0.34
N LEU A 168 -10.90 2.39 -1.13
CA LEU A 168 -11.18 3.13 -2.36
C LEU A 168 -12.34 4.09 -2.15
N VAL A 169 -12.24 5.28 -2.71
CA VAL A 169 -13.37 6.18 -2.94
C VAL A 169 -13.62 6.20 -4.44
N TRP A 170 -14.80 5.77 -4.84
CA TRP A 170 -15.16 5.69 -6.25
C TRP A 170 -15.70 7.02 -6.74
N LEU A 171 -15.16 7.54 -7.85
CA LEU A 171 -15.44 8.88 -8.37
C LEU A 171 -16.19 8.89 -9.71
N ASP A 172 -16.32 7.73 -10.36
CA ASP A 172 -16.96 7.63 -11.67
C ASP A 172 -18.48 7.35 -11.53
N GLN A 173 -19.24 7.84 -12.48
CA GLN A 173 -20.67 7.52 -12.60
C GLN A 173 -20.90 6.07 -13.06
N GLU A 174 -19.95 5.51 -13.85
CA GLU A 174 -19.96 4.10 -14.18
C GLU A 174 -19.51 3.26 -12.97
N ALA A 175 -20.23 2.19 -12.71
CA ALA A 175 -19.91 1.29 -11.60
C ALA A 175 -18.54 0.60 -11.79
N GLY A 176 -17.75 0.56 -10.73
CA GLY A 176 -16.51 -0.20 -10.67
C GLY A 176 -16.79 -1.68 -10.45
N LEU A 177 -16.28 -2.53 -11.36
CA LEU A 177 -16.54 -3.96 -11.36
C LEU A 177 -15.29 -4.76 -10.96
N ILE A 178 -15.52 -5.89 -10.29
CA ILE A 178 -14.48 -6.89 -10.00
C ILE A 178 -13.92 -7.44 -11.31
N GLY A 179 -12.59 -7.58 -11.39
CA GLY A 179 -11.89 -8.13 -12.57
C GLY A 179 -11.63 -7.12 -13.68
N ARG A 180 -12.29 -5.95 -13.71
CA ARG A 180 -11.97 -4.90 -14.68
C ARG A 180 -10.55 -4.36 -14.43
N SER A 181 -9.80 -4.14 -15.52
CA SER A 181 -8.42 -3.66 -15.46
C SER A 181 -8.37 -2.12 -15.57
N TYR A 182 -7.71 -1.50 -14.61
CA TYR A 182 -7.44 -0.07 -14.54
C TYR A 182 -5.93 0.19 -14.61
N ALA A 183 -5.52 1.43 -14.86
CA ALA A 183 -4.15 1.86 -14.62
C ALA A 183 -4.06 2.46 -13.21
N ILE A 184 -3.16 1.93 -12.38
CA ILE A 184 -2.81 2.54 -11.09
C ILE A 184 -1.68 3.54 -11.30
N GLN A 185 -1.77 4.70 -10.67
CA GLN A 185 -0.68 5.63 -10.50
C GLN A 185 -0.42 5.84 -9.01
N LEU A 186 0.73 5.36 -8.53
CA LEU A 186 1.21 5.46 -7.17
C LEU A 186 2.55 6.17 -7.17
N ALA A 187 2.60 7.39 -6.64
CA ALA A 187 3.76 8.27 -6.77
C ALA A 187 4.20 8.40 -8.24
N ALA A 188 5.42 7.94 -8.58
CA ALA A 188 5.94 7.94 -9.96
C ALA A 188 5.76 6.57 -10.67
N GLN A 189 5.19 5.56 -9.99
CA GLN A 189 4.98 4.22 -10.52
C GLN A 189 3.65 4.13 -11.28
N ARG A 190 3.63 3.33 -12.35
CA ARG A 190 2.43 2.98 -13.10
C ARG A 190 2.40 1.48 -13.40
N ALA A 191 1.23 0.87 -13.23
CA ALA A 191 0.99 -0.53 -13.56
C ALA A 191 -0.47 -0.73 -13.98
N ALA A 192 -0.78 -1.86 -14.60
CA ALA A 192 -2.15 -2.32 -14.69
C ALA A 192 -2.55 -2.96 -13.35
N VAL A 193 -3.77 -2.72 -12.91
CA VAL A 193 -4.31 -3.25 -11.65
C VAL A 193 -5.76 -3.67 -11.87
N SER A 194 -6.20 -4.70 -11.16
CA SER A 194 -7.60 -5.10 -11.10
C SER A 194 -8.08 -5.18 -9.66
N ILE A 195 -9.35 -4.88 -9.45
CA ILE A 195 -10.04 -5.12 -8.18
C ILE A 195 -10.40 -6.59 -8.15
N THR A 196 -9.82 -7.35 -7.23
CA THR A 196 -10.07 -8.80 -7.12
C THR A 196 -11.24 -9.11 -6.20
N THR A 197 -11.44 -8.29 -5.17
CA THR A 197 -12.53 -8.48 -4.19
C THR A 197 -12.94 -7.14 -3.61
N ILE A 198 -14.24 -6.93 -3.46
CA ILE A 198 -14.82 -5.86 -2.64
C ILE A 198 -15.20 -6.53 -1.31
N LYS A 199 -14.53 -6.16 -0.22
CA LYS A 199 -14.80 -6.75 1.09
C LYS A 199 -16.08 -6.22 1.71
N HIS A 200 -16.23 -4.92 1.70
CA HIS A 200 -17.43 -4.21 2.17
C HIS A 200 -17.39 -2.76 1.73
N ARG A 201 -18.55 -2.16 1.65
CA ARG A 201 -18.74 -0.72 1.58
C ARG A 201 -18.86 -0.15 2.99
N VAL A 202 -18.35 1.06 3.21
CA VAL A 202 -18.49 1.79 4.47
C VAL A 202 -19.60 2.82 4.32
N ASN A 203 -20.64 2.70 5.12
CA ASN A 203 -21.68 3.71 5.18
C ASN A 203 -21.12 5.00 5.79
N SER A 204 -21.14 6.09 5.04
CA SER A 204 -20.51 7.36 5.46
C SER A 204 -21.19 8.05 6.67
N GLN A 205 -22.46 7.69 6.96
CA GLN A 205 -23.22 8.28 8.07
C GLN A 205 -23.09 7.47 9.35
N THR A 206 -23.08 6.13 9.23
CA THR A 206 -23.10 5.22 10.39
C THR A 206 -21.76 4.55 10.64
N LEU A 207 -20.80 4.63 9.70
CA LEU A 207 -19.54 3.89 9.64
C LEU A 207 -19.72 2.36 9.63
N ALA A 208 -20.95 1.88 9.42
CA ALA A 208 -21.24 0.46 9.33
C ALA A 208 -20.67 -0.16 8.04
N HIS A 209 -20.29 -1.42 8.12
CA HIS A 209 -19.82 -2.20 6.99
C HIS A 209 -21.01 -2.89 6.30
N GLU A 210 -21.21 -2.64 5.03
CA GLU A 210 -22.27 -3.19 4.21
C GLU A 210 -21.69 -4.05 3.08
N PRO A 211 -22.29 -5.21 2.76
CA PRO A 211 -21.86 -6.01 1.62
C PRO A 211 -22.10 -5.25 0.31
N SER A 212 -21.15 -5.35 -0.62
CA SER A 212 -21.30 -4.78 -1.97
C SER A 212 -20.60 -5.66 -3.00
N THR A 213 -21.17 -5.74 -4.20
CA THR A 213 -20.61 -6.49 -5.35
C THR A 213 -20.04 -5.58 -6.43
N GLN A 214 -20.28 -4.28 -6.33
CA GLN A 214 -19.78 -3.25 -7.24
C GLN A 214 -19.50 -1.95 -6.48
N LEU A 215 -18.77 -1.03 -7.09
CA LEU A 215 -18.47 0.29 -6.54
C LEU A 215 -19.36 1.31 -7.24
N GLU A 216 -20.16 2.04 -6.49
CA GLU A 216 -21.02 3.11 -7.00
C GLU A 216 -20.40 4.48 -6.74
N PHE A 217 -20.90 5.50 -7.45
CA PHE A 217 -20.42 6.87 -7.29
C PHE A 217 -20.47 7.34 -5.82
N ASN A 218 -19.35 7.88 -5.32
CA ASN A 218 -19.11 8.29 -3.93
C ASN A 218 -19.06 7.14 -2.90
N ASP A 219 -19.03 5.88 -3.33
CA ASP A 219 -18.82 4.78 -2.39
C ASP A 219 -17.41 4.81 -1.79
N ILE A 220 -17.36 4.57 -0.49
CA ILE A 220 -16.12 4.27 0.25
C ILE A 220 -16.11 2.77 0.51
N SER A 221 -15.17 2.05 -0.09
CA SER A 221 -15.14 0.59 0.00
C SER A 221 -13.75 0.06 0.30
N VAL A 222 -13.69 -1.03 1.05
CA VAL A 222 -12.44 -1.76 1.29
C VAL A 222 -12.33 -2.88 0.26
N CYS A 223 -11.25 -2.80 -0.53
CA CYS A 223 -11.03 -3.69 -1.66
C CYS A 223 -9.66 -4.34 -1.60
N THR A 224 -9.56 -5.53 -2.18
CA THR A 224 -8.30 -6.17 -2.52
C THR A 224 -7.98 -5.87 -3.98
N LEU A 225 -6.74 -5.48 -4.24
CA LEU A 225 -6.25 -5.18 -5.58
C LEU A 225 -5.05 -6.07 -5.91
N ALA A 226 -4.97 -6.45 -7.19
CA ALA A 226 -3.82 -7.16 -7.76
C ALA A 226 -3.25 -6.37 -8.93
N SER A 227 -1.95 -6.08 -8.91
CA SER A 227 -1.24 -5.39 -9.97
C SER A 227 -0.47 -6.36 -10.87
N SER A 228 -0.27 -5.97 -12.14
CA SER A 228 0.45 -6.77 -13.13
C SER A 228 1.96 -6.87 -12.88
N GLN A 229 2.48 -6.04 -12.00
CA GLN A 229 3.88 -6.02 -11.59
C GLN A 229 4.00 -5.56 -10.13
N PRO A 230 5.06 -5.95 -9.41
CA PRO A 230 5.30 -5.49 -8.06
C PRO A 230 5.36 -3.96 -7.99
N LEU A 231 4.70 -3.39 -6.98
CA LEU A 231 4.73 -1.97 -6.65
C LEU A 231 5.42 -1.78 -5.31
N VAL A 232 6.18 -0.71 -5.21
CA VAL A 232 6.77 -0.24 -3.95
C VAL A 232 5.78 0.68 -3.27
N PHE A 233 5.36 0.37 -2.05
CA PHE A 233 4.41 1.18 -1.31
C PHE A 233 4.65 1.14 0.20
N ASP A 234 3.90 1.93 0.92
CA ASP A 234 3.74 1.85 2.37
C ASP A 234 2.26 2.02 2.73
N ARG A 235 1.92 1.79 3.98
CA ARG A 235 0.58 2.10 4.48
C ARG A 235 0.34 3.60 4.43
N TYR A 236 -0.86 4.01 4.04
CA TYR A 236 -1.24 5.44 3.98
C TYR A 236 -1.00 6.18 5.30
N LEU A 237 -1.22 5.52 6.44
CA LEU A 237 -0.99 6.10 7.76
C LEU A 237 0.49 6.35 8.06
N HIS A 238 1.41 5.63 7.42
CA HIS A 238 2.85 5.79 7.63
C HIS A 238 3.44 6.79 6.63
N CYS A 239 3.15 6.64 5.36
CA CYS A 239 3.65 7.51 4.28
C CYS A 239 2.53 7.80 3.29
N ARG A 240 1.99 9.01 3.32
CA ARG A 240 0.89 9.40 2.41
C ARG A 240 1.29 9.29 0.93
N THR A 241 2.53 9.65 0.58
CA THR A 241 3.01 9.62 -0.81
C THR A 241 3.08 8.22 -1.39
N LEU A 242 3.50 7.21 -0.60
CA LEU A 242 3.55 5.82 -1.03
C LEU A 242 2.32 5.02 -0.63
N GLY A 243 1.43 5.59 0.16
CA GLY A 243 0.20 4.95 0.62
C GLY A 243 -1.05 5.40 -0.12
N SER A 244 -0.96 6.43 -0.98
CA SER A 244 -2.08 6.91 -1.78
C SER A 244 -1.84 6.69 -3.27
N PHE A 245 -2.92 6.41 -3.99
CA PHE A 245 -2.89 6.20 -5.43
C PHE A 245 -4.20 6.64 -6.08
N ILE A 246 -4.17 6.76 -7.41
CA ILE A 246 -5.37 6.94 -8.23
C ILE A 246 -5.53 5.74 -9.17
N LEU A 247 -6.78 5.39 -9.44
CA LEU A 247 -7.15 4.49 -10.52
C LEU A 247 -7.63 5.30 -11.71
N ILE A 248 -7.11 4.94 -12.87
CA ILE A 248 -7.40 5.61 -14.14
C ILE A 248 -8.02 4.57 -15.07
N ASP A 249 -9.16 4.88 -15.65
CA ASP A 249 -9.73 4.04 -16.69
C ASP A 249 -8.85 4.07 -17.93
N ARG A 250 -8.57 2.89 -18.49
CA ARG A 250 -7.62 2.74 -19.60
C ARG A 250 -8.16 3.19 -20.95
N MET A 251 -9.47 3.33 -21.08
CA MET A 251 -10.13 3.73 -22.33
C MET A 251 -10.33 5.25 -22.37
N SER A 252 -10.93 5.79 -21.31
CA SER A 252 -11.25 7.23 -21.22
C SER A 252 -10.10 8.07 -20.68
N ASN A 253 -9.08 7.48 -20.04
CA ASN A 253 -8.04 8.14 -19.25
C ASN A 253 -8.59 9.02 -18.11
N ALA A 254 -9.84 8.83 -17.71
CA ALA A 254 -10.43 9.50 -16.57
C ALA A 254 -9.96 8.87 -15.26
N THR A 255 -9.81 9.69 -14.22
CA THR A 255 -9.59 9.18 -12.85
C THR A 255 -10.92 8.68 -12.31
N VAL A 256 -11.01 7.37 -12.05
CA VAL A 256 -12.24 6.71 -11.61
C VAL A 256 -12.27 6.42 -10.12
N ALA A 257 -11.12 6.39 -9.45
CA ALA A 257 -11.07 6.23 -8.00
C ALA A 257 -9.79 6.82 -7.41
N VAL A 258 -9.85 7.14 -6.12
CA VAL A 258 -8.69 7.38 -5.26
C VAL A 258 -8.60 6.27 -4.24
N GLY A 259 -7.37 5.89 -3.86
CA GLY A 259 -7.14 4.79 -2.94
C GLY A 259 -6.13 5.09 -1.86
N MET A 260 -6.33 4.48 -0.70
CA MET A 260 -5.45 4.54 0.46
C MET A 260 -5.07 3.11 0.87
N ILE A 261 -3.79 2.77 0.76
CA ILE A 261 -3.27 1.43 1.05
C ILE A 261 -3.32 1.17 2.56
N LYS A 262 -3.91 0.05 2.95
CA LYS A 262 -4.00 -0.41 4.34
C LYS A 262 -2.83 -1.33 4.70
N HIS A 263 -2.59 -2.34 3.88
CA HIS A 263 -1.49 -3.29 4.06
C HIS A 263 -1.25 -4.13 2.81
N SER A 264 -0.06 -4.74 2.74
CA SER A 264 0.30 -5.74 1.73
C SER A 264 -0.42 -7.06 2.01
N MET A 265 -0.76 -7.79 0.94
CA MET A 265 -1.33 -9.14 1.04
C MET A 265 -0.28 -10.19 0.62
N ARG A 266 0.92 -10.12 1.21
CA ARG A 266 1.95 -11.13 0.92
C ARG A 266 1.51 -12.49 1.44
N ARG A 267 1.41 -13.47 0.56
CA ARG A 267 1.24 -14.89 0.95
C ARG A 267 2.42 -15.44 1.76
N ALA A 268 3.60 -14.80 1.69
CA ALA A 268 4.84 -15.31 2.27
C ALA A 268 5.11 -14.89 3.72
N ASP A 269 4.60 -13.73 4.17
CA ASP A 269 4.95 -13.20 5.49
C ASP A 269 4.19 -13.88 6.65
N ASN A 270 3.13 -14.64 6.36
CA ASN A 270 2.40 -15.45 7.36
C ASN A 270 2.87 -16.91 7.44
N VAL A 271 3.85 -17.31 6.62
CA VAL A 271 4.44 -18.66 6.73
C VAL A 271 5.54 -18.63 7.78
N HIS A 272 5.16 -18.57 9.03
CA HIS A 272 6.07 -18.93 10.13
C HIS A 272 6.40 -20.41 10.01
N ARG A 273 7.67 -20.72 9.79
CA ARG A 273 8.16 -22.09 9.80
C ARG A 273 7.98 -22.62 11.22
N GLN A 274 6.86 -23.31 11.45
CA GLN A 274 6.62 -23.97 12.72
C GLN A 274 7.67 -25.09 12.86
N ALA A 275 8.46 -25.04 13.91
CA ALA A 275 9.37 -26.12 14.24
C ALA A 275 8.51 -27.33 14.61
N LEU A 276 8.46 -28.32 13.72
CA LEU A 276 7.78 -29.57 14.00
C LEU A 276 8.63 -30.40 14.98
N SER A 277 7.99 -30.90 16.02
CA SER A 277 8.65 -31.74 17.04
C SER A 277 9.16 -33.07 16.46
N ILE A 278 8.56 -33.55 15.36
CA ILE A 278 8.99 -34.75 14.65
C ILE A 278 9.75 -34.35 13.39
N THR A 279 11.03 -34.64 13.36
CA THR A 279 11.92 -34.32 12.26
C THR A 279 11.78 -35.30 11.07
N ARG A 280 12.32 -34.92 9.90
CA ARG A 280 12.39 -35.82 8.74
C ARG A 280 13.18 -37.11 9.06
N ALA A 281 14.28 -37.01 9.80
CA ALA A 281 15.12 -38.13 10.16
C ALA A 281 14.36 -39.17 11.03
N GLU A 282 13.54 -38.69 11.99
CA GLU A 282 12.69 -39.54 12.80
C GLU A 282 11.63 -40.26 11.99
N ARG A 283 11.01 -39.59 11.02
CA ARG A 283 10.05 -40.20 10.08
C ARG A 283 10.70 -41.24 9.17
N GLU A 284 11.91 -40.96 8.66
CA GLU A 284 12.68 -41.91 7.82
C GLU A 284 13.08 -43.16 8.63
N LYS A 285 13.46 -42.98 9.91
CA LYS A 285 13.77 -44.08 10.80
C LYS A 285 12.53 -44.97 11.08
N LEU A 286 11.37 -44.34 11.34
CA LEU A 286 10.12 -45.06 11.58
C LEU A 286 9.65 -45.81 10.31
N ASN A 287 9.82 -45.20 9.13
CA ASN A 287 9.38 -45.75 7.85
C ASN A 287 10.38 -46.76 7.26
N SER A 288 11.59 -46.89 7.82
CA SER A 288 12.69 -47.70 7.30
C SER A 288 13.13 -47.39 5.87
N HIS A 289 12.78 -46.21 5.37
CA HIS A 289 13.20 -45.69 4.08
C HIS A 289 13.23 -44.16 4.03
N LYS A 290 14.03 -43.62 3.12
CA LYS A 290 14.14 -42.17 2.93
C LYS A 290 12.93 -41.63 2.17
N GLY A 291 12.39 -40.48 2.61
CA GLY A 291 11.35 -39.79 1.92
C GLY A 291 11.86 -39.16 0.61
N LYS A 292 11.19 -39.46 -0.51
CA LYS A 292 11.47 -38.92 -1.84
C LYS A 292 10.18 -38.42 -2.47
N VAL A 293 10.28 -37.37 -3.28
CA VAL A 293 9.19 -36.87 -4.13
C VAL A 293 9.52 -37.25 -5.57
N ILE A 294 8.59 -37.93 -6.24
CA ILE A 294 8.67 -38.25 -7.65
C ILE A 294 7.65 -37.37 -8.37
N TRP A 295 8.11 -36.53 -9.28
CA TRP A 295 7.29 -35.58 -9.99
C TRP A 295 7.10 -36.02 -11.44
N PHE A 296 5.82 -36.22 -11.86
CA PHE A 296 5.46 -36.54 -13.26
C PHE A 296 5.00 -35.27 -13.96
N THR A 297 5.60 -34.95 -15.11
CA THR A 297 5.24 -33.80 -15.95
C THR A 297 4.91 -34.26 -17.36
N GLY A 298 4.11 -33.46 -18.07
CA GLY A 298 3.71 -33.75 -19.45
C GLY A 298 2.33 -33.18 -19.79
N LEU A 299 1.94 -33.22 -21.06
CA LEU A 299 0.66 -32.70 -21.55
C LEU A 299 -0.54 -33.46 -20.95
N SER A 300 -1.72 -32.84 -21.00
CA SER A 300 -2.97 -33.53 -20.62
C SER A 300 -3.17 -34.78 -21.48
N GLY A 301 -3.62 -35.87 -20.88
CA GLY A 301 -3.80 -37.16 -21.58
C GLY A 301 -2.52 -37.96 -21.83
N SER A 302 -1.32 -37.52 -21.42
CA SER A 302 -0.05 -38.24 -21.65
C SER A 302 0.19 -39.47 -20.73
N GLY A 303 -0.80 -39.92 -19.97
CA GLY A 303 -0.71 -41.10 -19.12
C GLY A 303 -0.02 -40.91 -17.78
N LYS A 304 0.22 -39.66 -17.33
CA LYS A 304 0.91 -39.36 -16.04
C LYS A 304 0.26 -40.03 -14.84
N SER A 305 -1.05 -39.90 -14.68
CA SER A 305 -1.80 -40.47 -13.56
C SER A 305 -1.79 -41.97 -13.59
N THR A 306 -1.86 -42.59 -14.79
CA THR A 306 -1.77 -44.05 -14.98
C THR A 306 -0.41 -44.58 -14.53
N LEU A 307 0.68 -43.91 -14.96
CA LEU A 307 2.04 -44.27 -14.59
C LEU A 307 2.32 -44.10 -13.11
N ALA A 308 1.85 -42.97 -12.54
CA ALA A 308 2.00 -42.67 -11.12
C ALA A 308 1.27 -43.71 -10.26
N ASN A 309 0.05 -44.08 -10.61
CA ASN A 309 -0.71 -45.12 -9.92
C ASN A 309 -0.04 -46.48 -10.00
N ALA A 310 0.45 -46.89 -11.19
CA ALA A 310 1.18 -48.15 -11.36
C ALA A 310 2.47 -48.18 -10.50
N LEU A 311 3.19 -47.08 -10.43
CA LEU A 311 4.38 -46.95 -9.58
C LEU A 311 4.03 -47.05 -8.10
N GLU A 312 2.94 -46.38 -7.66
CA GLU A 312 2.45 -46.47 -6.30
C GLU A 312 2.13 -47.88 -5.90
N VAL A 313 1.37 -48.61 -6.70
CA VAL A 313 1.05 -50.02 -6.48
C VAL A 313 2.31 -50.90 -6.33
N ALA A 314 3.29 -50.70 -7.23
CA ALA A 314 4.54 -51.44 -7.19
C ALA A 314 5.39 -51.15 -5.95
N LEU A 315 5.45 -49.90 -5.49
CA LEU A 315 6.17 -49.50 -4.29
C LEU A 315 5.46 -49.97 -3.02
N HIS A 316 4.13 -49.83 -2.97
CA HIS A 316 3.31 -50.29 -1.86
C HIS A 316 3.45 -51.82 -1.68
N GLY A 317 3.43 -52.59 -2.79
CA GLY A 317 3.66 -54.05 -2.74
C GLY A 317 5.04 -54.45 -2.23
N LYS A 318 6.03 -53.54 -2.25
CA LYS A 318 7.36 -53.70 -1.65
C LYS A 318 7.46 -53.22 -0.22
N GLY A 319 6.35 -52.79 0.39
CA GLY A 319 6.30 -52.28 1.77
C GLY A 319 6.71 -50.80 1.95
N TYR A 320 6.90 -50.05 0.88
CA TYR A 320 7.16 -48.62 0.97
C TYR A 320 5.86 -47.84 1.28
N ARG A 321 5.95 -46.85 2.14
CA ARG A 321 4.83 -45.96 2.43
C ARG A 321 4.77 -44.90 1.35
N THR A 322 3.69 -44.90 0.57
CA THR A 322 3.49 -44.05 -0.58
C THR A 322 2.23 -43.22 -0.41
N TYR A 323 2.20 -42.07 -1.09
CA TYR A 323 1.01 -41.23 -1.20
C TYR A 323 1.00 -40.53 -2.56
N LEU A 324 -0.07 -40.71 -3.32
CA LEU A 324 -0.25 -40.12 -4.63
C LEU A 324 -1.02 -38.81 -4.50
N LEU A 325 -0.39 -37.71 -4.96
CA LEU A 325 -1.02 -36.40 -5.11
C LEU A 325 -1.33 -36.18 -6.61
N ASP A 326 -2.53 -36.47 -7.03
CA ASP A 326 -3.00 -36.15 -8.38
C ASP A 326 -3.50 -34.70 -8.43
N GLY A 327 -3.06 -33.93 -9.44
CA GLY A 327 -3.37 -32.50 -9.55
C GLY A 327 -4.87 -32.22 -9.69
N ASP A 328 -5.62 -33.12 -10.34
CA ASP A 328 -7.06 -32.95 -10.54
C ASP A 328 -7.82 -33.25 -9.24
N ASN A 329 -7.40 -34.26 -8.49
CA ASN A 329 -7.95 -34.58 -7.18
C ASN A 329 -7.65 -33.49 -6.15
N VAL A 330 -6.45 -32.89 -6.16
CA VAL A 330 -6.07 -31.77 -5.28
C VAL A 330 -6.93 -30.55 -5.59
N ARG A 331 -7.20 -30.27 -6.87
CA ARG A 331 -8.07 -29.15 -7.28
C ARG A 331 -9.54 -29.36 -6.90
N GLN A 332 -10.03 -30.60 -6.89
CA GLN A 332 -11.40 -30.88 -6.44
C GLN A 332 -11.57 -30.79 -4.92
N GLY A 333 -10.49 -30.93 -4.15
CA GLY A 333 -10.50 -30.90 -2.69
C GLY A 333 -9.86 -29.63 -2.10
N LEU A 334 -8.55 -29.67 -1.90
CA LEU A 334 -7.80 -28.67 -1.15
C LEU A 334 -7.76 -27.27 -1.82
N ASN A 335 -7.83 -27.18 -3.13
CA ASN A 335 -7.71 -25.96 -3.91
C ASN A 335 -8.95 -25.66 -4.75
N LYS A 336 -10.13 -26.09 -4.31
CA LYS A 336 -11.39 -25.98 -5.06
C LYS A 336 -11.77 -24.52 -5.37
N ASP A 337 -11.35 -23.61 -4.52
CA ASP A 337 -11.61 -22.17 -4.57
C ASP A 337 -10.52 -21.36 -5.29
N LEU A 338 -9.44 -22.02 -5.74
CA LEU A 338 -8.36 -21.38 -6.48
C LEU A 338 -8.56 -21.63 -7.99
N GLY A 339 -8.76 -20.56 -8.75
CA GLY A 339 -8.75 -20.59 -10.22
C GLY A 339 -7.36 -20.89 -10.80
N PHE A 340 -7.31 -21.11 -12.14
CA PHE A 340 -6.06 -21.27 -12.91
C PHE A 340 -5.32 -19.93 -13.02
#